data_eb6229acd896a93de7dd296bd8dab9a8
#
_entry.id   eb6229acd896a93de7dd296bd8dab9a8
#
_cell.length_a   1.000
_cell.length_b   1.000
_cell.length_c   1.000
_cell.angle_alpha   90.00
_cell.angle_beta   90.00
_cell.angle_gamma   90.00
#
_symmetry.space_group_name_H-M   'P 1'
#
loop_
_entity.id
_entity.type
_entity.pdbx_description
1 polymer ?
#
loop_
_entity_poly.entity_id
_entity_poly.type
_entity_poly.pdbx_seq_one_letter_code
_entity_poly.pdbx_strand_id
1 'polypeptide(L)'
;MTKDAQRSSEDSSLRSRLGTVAYQVDRQLGAAVGRAVASHHRRRLRRLGWLDAFEPNGGGWARGVPPREGCSVEVLVDGATVLPRMASELVQASSHAHLAGWYFSPDFELTRDEQPTILRNLLSELSARVDVRVLAWAGAPLPFFRPSRSEVREMRERLSAGTAIRCALDARERPLHCHHEKTIVIDDRVAFVGGIDLTAESGNRFDASEHVARACIGWHDVTVRLEGPVVADVARHFRMRWHEVTGESLASPTPSAKAGDIRVQIVRTVPEHLYEAVPDGDFSILESYVGALRGAREFVYLENQFVWSPEITMILQEKLRRPPSDRFRVLLLLPVRPSTGKDDTRGALAELVEADAGAGRFLACTLYARHGVLADPVYVHAKVGVVDDTWLTVGSANLNEHSLFNDTEMNVVTHDPAIVRETRLRLWSEHLEQPVEQIAGDPADVIDAHWKPISAEQFDRLGSSRPLTHRVVRLPGVSRRSERLLGPLQGLVVDG
;
A
#
# COMPACT_ATOMS: atom_id res chain seq x y z
N MET A 1 -29.42 -38.73 35.23
CA MET A 1 -28.80 -37.50 34.68
C MET A 1 -28.59 -36.56 35.84
N THR A 2 -27.34 -36.34 36.21
CA THR A 2 -26.97 -35.75 37.48
C THR A 2 -27.00 -34.21 37.41
N LYS A 3 -27.31 -33.55 38.52
CA LYS A 3 -27.31 -32.06 38.69
C LYS A 3 -26.06 -31.34 38.13
N ASP A 4 -24.92 -32.04 38.01
CA ASP A 4 -23.70 -31.53 37.47
C ASP A 4 -23.69 -31.36 35.94
N ALA A 5 -24.41 -32.22 35.20
CA ALA A 5 -24.55 -32.11 33.75
C ALA A 5 -25.49 -30.93 33.35
N GLN A 6 -26.48 -30.63 34.17
CA GLN A 6 -27.32 -29.45 33.96
C GLN A 6 -26.60 -28.14 34.29
N ARG A 7 -25.81 -28.06 35.34
CA ARG A 7 -24.99 -26.90 35.68
C ARG A 7 -23.93 -26.61 34.59
N SER A 8 -23.29 -27.63 34.03
CA SER A 8 -22.29 -27.48 32.96
C SER A 8 -22.92 -26.98 31.67
N SER A 9 -24.16 -27.39 31.34
CA SER A 9 -24.85 -26.89 30.14
C SER A 9 -25.39 -25.46 30.30
N GLU A 10 -25.84 -25.09 31.50
CA GLU A 10 -26.26 -23.72 31.81
C GLU A 10 -25.07 -22.74 31.83
N ASP A 11 -23.92 -23.15 32.38
CA ASP A 11 -22.71 -22.36 32.41
C ASP A 11 -22.14 -22.14 30.98
N SER A 12 -22.22 -23.16 30.10
CA SER A 12 -21.81 -23.03 28.70
C SER A 12 -22.76 -22.11 27.89
N SER A 13 -24.05 -22.16 28.20
CA SER A 13 -25.07 -21.30 27.56
C SER A 13 -24.97 -19.85 28.02
N LEU A 14 -24.66 -19.61 29.30
CA LEU A 14 -24.43 -18.29 29.87
C LEU A 14 -23.12 -17.64 29.30
N ARG A 15 -22.04 -18.40 29.22
CA ARG A 15 -20.79 -17.96 28.58
C ARG A 15 -20.99 -17.64 27.09
N SER A 16 -21.77 -18.41 26.37
CA SER A 16 -22.14 -18.17 24.97
C SER A 16 -22.96 -16.89 24.83
N ARG A 17 -23.96 -16.67 25.71
CA ARG A 17 -24.78 -15.44 25.70
C ARG A 17 -23.99 -14.18 26.09
N LEU A 18 -23.16 -14.27 27.13
CA LEU A 18 -22.26 -13.16 27.51
C LEU A 18 -21.27 -12.83 26.39
N GLY A 19 -20.70 -13.84 25.73
CA GLY A 19 -19.86 -13.63 24.56
C GLY A 19 -20.57 -12.96 23.39
N THR A 20 -21.84 -13.29 23.16
CA THR A 20 -22.66 -12.67 22.12
C THR A 20 -22.98 -11.20 22.43
N VAL A 21 -23.34 -10.91 23.69
CA VAL A 21 -23.61 -9.53 24.14
C VAL A 21 -22.34 -8.67 24.09
N ALA A 22 -21.22 -9.20 24.57
CA ALA A 22 -19.93 -8.50 24.50
C ALA A 22 -19.54 -8.19 23.05
N TYR A 23 -19.74 -9.12 22.12
CA TYR A 23 -19.51 -8.91 20.70
C TYR A 23 -20.42 -7.84 20.10
N GLN A 24 -21.71 -7.83 20.46
CA GLN A 24 -22.65 -6.82 19.98
C GLN A 24 -22.31 -5.43 20.49
N VAL A 25 -21.90 -5.30 21.76
CA VAL A 25 -21.48 -4.04 22.36
C VAL A 25 -20.19 -3.54 21.69
N ASP A 26 -19.19 -4.41 21.54
CA ASP A 26 -17.93 -4.09 20.85
C ASP A 26 -18.19 -3.61 19.40
N ARG A 27 -19.06 -4.31 18.67
CA ARG A 27 -19.47 -3.93 17.33
C ARG A 27 -20.13 -2.56 17.27
N GLN A 28 -21.05 -2.27 18.19
CA GLN A 28 -21.75 -0.99 18.24
C GLN A 28 -20.79 0.16 18.59
N LEU A 29 -19.87 -0.07 19.53
CA LEU A 29 -18.84 0.89 19.89
C LEU A 29 -17.87 1.13 18.71
N GLY A 30 -17.37 0.07 18.05
CA GLY A 30 -16.51 0.19 16.89
C GLY A 30 -17.18 0.96 15.75
N ALA A 31 -18.44 0.64 15.44
CA ALA A 31 -19.20 1.39 14.43
C ALA A 31 -19.46 2.85 14.83
N ALA A 32 -19.66 3.15 16.11
CA ALA A 32 -19.83 4.52 16.60
C ALA A 32 -18.51 5.30 16.49
N VAL A 33 -17.39 4.69 16.86
CA VAL A 33 -16.05 5.29 16.71
C VAL A 33 -15.73 5.53 15.24
N GLY A 34 -15.92 4.55 14.35
CA GLY A 34 -15.71 4.72 12.92
C GLY A 34 -16.52 5.86 12.32
N ARG A 35 -17.81 5.99 12.70
CA ARG A 35 -18.64 7.15 12.29
C ARG A 35 -18.12 8.48 12.86
N ALA A 36 -17.65 8.50 14.08
CA ALA A 36 -17.10 9.71 14.70
C ALA A 36 -15.82 10.16 13.99
N VAL A 37 -14.93 9.21 13.66
CA VAL A 37 -13.70 9.45 12.91
C VAL A 37 -14.02 9.94 11.49
N ALA A 38 -14.85 9.25 10.74
CA ALA A 38 -15.28 9.68 9.40
C ALA A 38 -15.95 11.08 9.43
N SER A 39 -16.75 11.34 10.47
CA SER A 39 -17.33 12.69 10.67
C SER A 39 -16.29 13.76 10.99
N HIS A 40 -15.23 13.40 11.74
CA HIS A 40 -14.10 14.28 12.01
C HIS A 40 -13.34 14.61 10.72
N HIS A 41 -12.97 13.61 9.91
CA HIS A 41 -12.30 13.81 8.62
C HIS A 41 -13.15 14.65 7.67
N ARG A 42 -14.45 14.37 7.57
CA ARG A 42 -15.37 15.15 6.75
C ARG A 42 -15.46 16.61 7.17
N ARG A 43 -15.50 16.92 8.48
CA ARG A 43 -15.47 18.30 8.99
C ARG A 43 -14.10 18.96 8.75
N ARG A 44 -12.99 18.22 8.91
CA ARG A 44 -11.64 18.70 8.63
C ARG A 44 -11.50 19.07 7.15
N LEU A 45 -11.79 18.16 6.24
CA LEU A 45 -11.66 18.39 4.81
C LEU A 45 -12.63 19.45 4.27
N ARG A 46 -13.82 19.59 4.88
CA ARG A 46 -14.73 20.71 4.55
C ARG A 46 -14.09 22.06 4.79
N ARG A 47 -13.39 22.24 5.90
CA ARG A 47 -12.70 23.51 6.24
C ARG A 47 -11.55 23.82 5.31
N LEU A 48 -10.93 22.79 4.74
CA LEU A 48 -9.80 22.88 3.82
C LEU A 48 -10.22 22.95 2.34
N GLY A 49 -11.53 22.99 2.05
CA GLY A 49 -12.01 22.98 0.67
C GLY A 49 -11.92 21.61 -0.03
N TRP A 50 -11.70 20.51 0.71
CA TRP A 50 -11.57 19.15 0.19
C TRP A 50 -12.81 18.27 0.41
N LEU A 51 -13.98 18.87 0.68
CA LEU A 51 -15.20 18.08 0.92
C LEU A 51 -15.59 17.19 -0.26
N ASP A 52 -15.33 17.65 -1.48
CA ASP A 52 -15.65 16.92 -2.71
C ASP A 52 -14.85 15.63 -2.87
N ALA A 53 -13.72 15.47 -2.14
CA ALA A 53 -12.98 14.21 -2.10
C ALA A 53 -13.83 13.03 -1.59
N PHE A 54 -14.86 13.28 -0.80
CA PHE A 54 -15.80 12.24 -0.35
C PHE A 54 -16.93 11.95 -1.36
N GLU A 55 -17.18 12.85 -2.28
CA GLU A 55 -18.27 12.79 -3.27
C GLU A 55 -17.76 13.29 -4.63
N PRO A 56 -16.67 12.68 -5.17
CA PRO A 56 -16.10 13.14 -6.42
C PRO A 56 -17.10 12.91 -7.58
N ASN A 57 -16.99 13.73 -8.60
CA ASN A 57 -17.85 13.67 -9.79
C ASN A 57 -17.63 12.43 -10.67
N GLY A 58 -16.97 11.41 -10.16
CA GLY A 58 -16.79 10.09 -10.75
C GLY A 58 -15.42 9.86 -11.40
N GLY A 59 -15.17 8.61 -11.77
CA GLY A 59 -14.10 8.19 -12.67
C GLY A 59 -12.72 7.95 -12.07
N GLY A 60 -12.46 8.29 -10.80
CA GLY A 60 -11.14 7.99 -10.18
C GLY A 60 -10.00 8.95 -10.56
N TRP A 61 -10.19 9.93 -11.47
CA TRP A 61 -9.33 11.09 -11.57
C TRP A 61 -9.60 12.04 -10.40
N ALA A 62 -8.54 12.58 -9.82
CA ALA A 62 -8.64 13.54 -8.72
C ALA A 62 -8.36 14.97 -9.22
N ARG A 63 -8.80 15.96 -8.45
CA ARG A 63 -8.38 17.35 -8.63
C ARG A 63 -6.92 17.53 -8.18
N GLY A 64 -6.37 18.69 -8.35
CA GLY A 64 -4.97 19.00 -8.01
C GLY A 64 -4.07 18.94 -9.22
N VAL A 65 -3.09 18.04 -9.24
CA VAL A 65 -2.21 17.89 -10.40
C VAL A 65 -2.99 17.27 -11.56
N PRO A 66 -3.08 17.95 -12.72
CA PRO A 66 -3.85 17.40 -13.84
C PRO A 66 -3.18 16.17 -14.45
N PRO A 67 -3.94 15.23 -15.00
CA PRO A 67 -3.38 14.09 -15.73
C PRO A 67 -2.51 14.54 -16.90
N ARG A 68 -1.41 13.82 -17.16
CA ARG A 68 -0.46 14.09 -18.25
C ARG A 68 -0.65 13.05 -19.35
N GLU A 69 -0.78 13.53 -20.56
CA GLU A 69 -0.78 12.71 -21.77
C GLU A 69 0.65 12.41 -22.24
N GLY A 70 0.83 11.32 -22.99
CA GLY A 70 2.11 11.02 -23.63
C GLY A 70 3.11 10.37 -22.69
N CYS A 71 2.64 9.65 -21.70
CA CYS A 71 3.50 8.95 -20.72
C CYS A 71 3.68 7.48 -21.10
N SER A 72 4.80 6.89 -20.63
CA SER A 72 5.02 5.45 -20.57
C SER A 72 4.94 5.00 -19.12
N VAL A 73 4.32 3.84 -18.91
CA VAL A 73 4.09 3.23 -17.61
C VAL A 73 4.56 1.78 -17.64
N GLU A 74 5.49 1.43 -16.78
CA GLU A 74 5.96 0.07 -16.59
C GLU A 74 5.68 -0.34 -15.14
N VAL A 75 4.76 -1.28 -14.92
CA VAL A 75 4.46 -1.81 -13.59
C VAL A 75 5.46 -2.92 -13.28
N LEU A 76 6.21 -2.77 -12.22
CA LEU A 76 7.26 -3.68 -11.78
C LEU A 76 6.82 -4.37 -10.49
N VAL A 77 6.82 -5.70 -10.49
CA VAL A 77 6.39 -6.53 -9.37
C VAL A 77 7.60 -7.14 -8.71
N ASP A 78 7.63 -7.05 -7.40
CA ASP A 78 8.64 -7.55 -6.47
C ASP A 78 10.05 -6.99 -6.62
N GLY A 79 10.76 -6.98 -5.50
CA GLY A 79 12.07 -6.36 -5.39
C GLY A 79 13.11 -6.94 -6.35
N ALA A 80 13.04 -8.23 -6.66
CA ALA A 80 13.96 -8.86 -7.61
C ALA A 80 13.86 -8.27 -9.04
N THR A 81 12.71 -7.73 -9.39
CA THR A 81 12.52 -7.01 -10.67
C THR A 81 12.80 -5.51 -10.51
N VAL A 82 12.29 -4.91 -9.44
CA VAL A 82 12.33 -3.45 -9.22
C VAL A 82 13.74 -2.96 -8.93
N LEU A 83 14.45 -3.61 -8.00
CA LEU A 83 15.72 -3.09 -7.48
C LEU A 83 16.85 -3.07 -8.52
N PRO A 84 17.06 -4.13 -9.34
CA PRO A 84 18.03 -4.07 -10.44
C PRO A 84 17.65 -3.04 -11.49
N ARG A 85 16.34 -2.83 -11.74
CA ARG A 85 15.87 -1.81 -12.66
C ARG A 85 16.18 -0.40 -12.17
N MET A 86 15.96 -0.13 -10.88
CA MET A 86 16.35 1.14 -10.23
C MET A 86 17.86 1.36 -10.31
N ALA A 87 18.67 0.34 -10.00
CA ALA A 87 20.12 0.41 -10.09
C ALA A 87 20.60 0.76 -11.51
N SER A 88 20.05 0.08 -12.52
CA SER A 88 20.37 0.32 -13.93
C SER A 88 20.05 1.75 -14.37
N GLU A 89 18.90 2.31 -13.99
CA GLU A 89 18.54 3.69 -14.32
C GLU A 89 19.42 4.72 -13.58
N LEU A 90 19.75 4.46 -12.30
CA LEU A 90 20.65 5.31 -11.52
C LEU A 90 22.05 5.38 -12.13
N VAL A 91 22.60 4.26 -12.58
CA VAL A 91 23.90 4.21 -13.28
C VAL A 91 23.93 5.12 -14.50
N GLN A 92 22.80 5.23 -15.20
CA GLN A 92 22.68 6.05 -16.43
C GLN A 92 22.41 7.53 -16.17
N ALA A 93 22.27 7.97 -14.91
CA ALA A 93 22.02 9.35 -14.59
C ALA A 93 23.15 10.27 -15.11
N SER A 94 22.77 11.38 -15.72
CA SER A 94 23.68 12.34 -16.38
C SER A 94 23.67 13.75 -15.78
N SER A 95 22.64 14.07 -15.03
CA SER A 95 22.43 15.38 -14.42
C SER A 95 22.17 15.29 -12.92
N HIS A 96 21.16 14.53 -12.53
CA HIS A 96 20.78 14.42 -11.13
C HIS A 96 20.03 13.11 -10.81
N ALA A 97 20.11 12.71 -9.53
CA ALA A 97 19.29 11.65 -8.95
C ALA A 97 18.72 12.14 -7.61
N HIS A 98 17.39 12.23 -7.53
CA HIS A 98 16.66 12.67 -6.35
C HIS A 98 15.86 11.51 -5.79
N LEU A 99 16.13 11.12 -4.55
CA LEU A 99 15.48 10.00 -3.86
C LEU A 99 14.72 10.50 -2.63
N ALA A 100 13.47 10.15 -2.48
CA ALA A 100 12.72 10.35 -1.24
C ALA A 100 12.18 9.00 -0.75
N GLY A 101 12.20 8.78 0.58
CA GLY A 101 11.75 7.53 1.19
C GLY A 101 11.60 7.64 2.69
N TRP A 102 11.01 6.59 3.25
CA TRP A 102 10.82 6.47 4.68
C TRP A 102 12.15 6.19 5.39
N TYR A 103 12.96 5.23 4.88
CA TYR A 103 14.26 4.88 5.40
C TYR A 103 15.17 4.33 4.30
N PHE A 104 16.48 4.56 4.42
CA PHE A 104 17.50 4.06 3.50
C PHE A 104 18.55 3.29 4.27
N SER A 105 18.81 2.03 3.92
CA SER A 105 19.95 1.30 4.49
C SER A 105 21.17 1.49 3.61
N PRO A 106 22.27 2.10 4.08
CA PRO A 106 23.47 2.34 3.26
C PRO A 106 24.04 1.07 2.63
N ASP A 107 23.95 -0.05 3.35
CA ASP A 107 24.47 -1.35 2.92
C ASP A 107 23.43 -2.18 2.13
N PHE A 108 22.31 -1.58 1.71
CA PHE A 108 21.26 -2.28 1.01
C PHE A 108 21.72 -2.74 -0.37
N GLU A 109 21.50 -4.02 -0.69
CA GLU A 109 21.81 -4.63 -1.98
C GLU A 109 20.68 -4.37 -2.97
N LEU A 110 20.98 -3.68 -4.07
CA LEU A 110 20.06 -3.44 -5.19
C LEU A 110 20.08 -4.59 -6.20
N THR A 111 21.19 -5.36 -6.24
CA THR A 111 21.34 -6.60 -7.03
C THR A 111 21.87 -7.71 -6.14
N ARG A 112 21.66 -8.97 -6.54
CA ARG A 112 22.14 -10.16 -5.81
C ARG A 112 22.93 -11.10 -6.71
N ASP A 113 23.73 -10.54 -7.59
CA ASP A 113 24.74 -11.23 -8.38
C ASP A 113 26.04 -11.47 -7.59
N GLU A 114 27.07 -11.97 -8.26
CA GLU A 114 28.38 -12.23 -7.62
C GLU A 114 29.04 -10.94 -7.07
N GLN A 115 28.69 -9.77 -7.58
CA GLN A 115 29.16 -8.47 -7.14
C GLN A 115 27.97 -7.55 -6.89
N PRO A 116 27.30 -7.67 -5.74
CA PRO A 116 26.05 -6.95 -5.49
C PRO A 116 26.27 -5.44 -5.52
N THR A 117 25.35 -4.75 -6.17
CA THR A 117 25.31 -3.27 -6.19
C THR A 117 24.80 -2.77 -4.84
N ILE A 118 25.68 -2.21 -4.03
CA ILE A 118 25.36 -1.61 -2.73
C ILE A 118 24.89 -0.18 -2.92
N LEU A 119 23.75 0.17 -2.32
CA LEU A 119 23.12 1.49 -2.44
C LEU A 119 24.09 2.65 -2.21
N ARG A 120 24.80 2.65 -1.08
CA ARG A 120 25.76 3.71 -0.75
C ARG A 120 26.88 3.83 -1.77
N ASN A 121 27.43 2.69 -2.22
CA ASN A 121 28.53 2.70 -3.17
C ASN A 121 28.10 3.28 -4.52
N LEU A 122 26.95 2.82 -5.03
CA LEU A 122 26.34 3.34 -6.25
C LEU A 122 26.10 4.84 -6.17
N LEU A 123 25.45 5.32 -5.11
CA LEU A 123 25.15 6.74 -4.94
C LEU A 123 26.42 7.58 -4.72
N SER A 124 27.44 7.03 -4.06
CA SER A 124 28.74 7.69 -3.88
C SER A 124 29.46 7.91 -5.23
N GLU A 125 29.58 6.86 -6.04
CA GLU A 125 30.16 6.94 -7.38
C GLU A 125 29.36 7.92 -8.26
N LEU A 126 28.04 7.84 -8.20
CA LEU A 126 27.15 8.72 -8.92
C LEU A 126 27.35 10.19 -8.51
N SER A 127 27.45 10.44 -7.20
CA SER A 127 27.61 11.81 -6.65
C SER A 127 28.91 12.51 -7.06
N ALA A 128 29.89 11.78 -7.56
CA ALA A 128 31.13 12.38 -8.11
C ALA A 128 30.91 13.06 -9.47
N ARG A 129 29.80 12.79 -10.16
CA ARG A 129 29.53 13.30 -11.51
C ARG A 129 28.16 13.96 -11.70
N VAL A 130 27.19 13.70 -10.82
CA VAL A 130 25.84 14.28 -10.89
C VAL A 130 25.37 14.72 -9.50
N ASP A 131 24.32 15.55 -9.45
CA ASP A 131 23.73 16.01 -8.19
C ASP A 131 22.87 14.89 -7.57
N VAL A 132 23.35 14.29 -6.48
CA VAL A 132 22.62 13.22 -5.76
C VAL A 132 22.05 13.79 -4.47
N ARG A 133 20.72 13.72 -4.35
CA ARG A 133 19.98 14.19 -3.19
C ARG A 133 19.09 13.09 -2.62
N VAL A 134 19.16 12.92 -1.32
CA VAL A 134 18.34 11.98 -0.57
C VAL A 134 17.52 12.74 0.47
N LEU A 135 16.22 12.60 0.45
CA LEU A 135 15.28 13.17 1.40
C LEU A 135 14.60 12.03 2.17
N ALA A 136 15.04 11.81 3.39
CA ALA A 136 14.49 10.77 4.25
C ALA A 136 13.56 11.35 5.31
N TRP A 137 12.58 10.58 5.76
CA TRP A 137 11.88 10.90 6.99
C TRP A 137 12.87 10.99 8.16
N ALA A 138 12.70 11.95 9.05
CA ALA A 138 13.63 12.18 10.17
C ALA A 138 13.56 11.10 11.28
N GLY A 139 12.67 10.13 11.14
CA GLY A 139 12.43 9.08 12.14
C GLY A 139 11.46 9.50 13.22
N ALA A 140 10.99 8.52 13.98
CA ALA A 140 10.03 8.72 15.04
C ALA A 140 10.55 9.64 16.16
N PRO A 141 9.75 10.61 16.62
CA PRO A 141 10.15 11.52 17.70
C PRO A 141 10.23 10.82 19.06
N LEU A 142 9.55 9.69 19.22
CA LEU A 142 9.53 8.90 20.46
C LEU A 142 10.46 7.69 20.32
N PRO A 143 11.29 7.39 21.34
CA PRO A 143 12.34 6.38 21.23
C PRO A 143 11.83 4.93 21.18
N PHE A 144 10.53 4.71 21.37
CA PHE A 144 9.91 3.38 21.31
C PHE A 144 9.52 2.95 19.88
N PHE A 145 9.50 3.90 18.95
CA PHE A 145 9.14 3.65 17.56
C PHE A 145 10.40 3.64 16.68
N ARG A 146 10.39 2.80 15.66
CA ARG A 146 11.52 2.68 14.72
C ARG A 146 11.09 3.05 13.30
N PRO A 147 12.03 3.56 12.49
CA PRO A 147 13.35 4.02 12.93
C PRO A 147 13.24 5.26 13.83
N SER A 148 14.06 5.28 14.87
CA SER A 148 14.18 6.46 15.76
C SER A 148 14.96 7.58 15.07
N ARG A 149 14.80 8.82 15.58
CA ARG A 149 15.58 9.97 15.07
C ARG A 149 17.10 9.80 15.17
N SER A 150 17.58 9.01 16.13
CA SER A 150 19.01 8.70 16.26
C SER A 150 19.48 7.74 15.18
N GLU A 151 18.73 6.68 14.92
CA GLU A 151 19.04 5.72 13.84
C GLU A 151 19.04 6.39 12.48
N VAL A 152 18.09 7.29 12.21
CA VAL A 152 18.03 8.01 10.93
C VAL A 152 19.17 9.02 10.79
N ARG A 153 19.61 9.69 11.87
CA ARG A 153 20.81 10.55 11.83
C ARG A 153 22.07 9.75 11.55
N GLU A 154 22.25 8.59 12.18
CA GLU A 154 23.36 7.68 11.90
C GLU A 154 23.32 7.19 10.45
N MET A 155 22.16 6.80 9.96
CA MET A 155 21.95 6.44 8.55
C MET A 155 22.41 7.57 7.62
N ARG A 156 21.98 8.82 7.86
CA ARG A 156 22.40 9.97 7.06
C ARG A 156 23.92 10.15 7.07
N GLU A 157 24.55 10.07 8.25
CA GLU A 157 26.00 10.19 8.38
C GLU A 157 26.72 9.08 7.60
N ARG A 158 26.30 7.83 7.76
CA ARG A 158 26.88 6.70 7.02
C ARG A 158 26.68 6.83 5.50
N LEU A 159 25.52 7.31 5.05
CA LEU A 159 25.24 7.48 3.64
C LEU A 159 26.11 8.57 3.00
N SER A 160 26.30 9.70 3.68
CA SER A 160 26.95 10.91 3.12
C SER A 160 28.44 11.05 3.46
N ALA A 161 28.97 10.38 4.50
CA ALA A 161 30.35 10.55 4.91
C ALA A 161 31.36 10.20 3.81
N GLY A 162 32.24 11.15 3.47
CA GLY A 162 33.27 10.99 2.43
C GLY A 162 32.72 10.98 1.01
N THR A 163 31.49 11.43 0.77
CA THR A 163 30.83 11.48 -0.53
C THR A 163 30.32 12.89 -0.83
N ALA A 164 29.85 13.14 -2.06
CA ALA A 164 29.14 14.37 -2.42
C ALA A 164 27.61 14.21 -2.32
N ILE A 165 27.11 13.12 -1.75
CA ILE A 165 25.67 12.89 -1.52
C ILE A 165 25.14 13.95 -0.54
N ARG A 166 24.08 14.65 -0.93
CA ARG A 166 23.35 15.56 -0.05
C ARG A 166 22.16 14.83 0.56
N CYS A 167 22.18 14.59 1.86
CA CYS A 167 21.11 13.91 2.56
C CYS A 167 20.44 14.85 3.57
N ALA A 168 19.14 15.13 3.37
CA ALA A 168 18.31 15.91 4.27
C ALA A 168 17.29 15.02 4.98
N LEU A 169 16.91 15.41 6.20
CA LEU A 169 15.95 14.73 7.03
C LEU A 169 14.69 15.59 7.20
N ASP A 170 13.56 15.11 6.74
CA ASP A 170 12.28 15.79 6.86
C ASP A 170 11.64 15.45 8.21
N ALA A 171 11.57 16.42 9.10
CA ALA A 171 10.96 16.33 10.42
C ALA A 171 9.66 17.15 10.54
N ARG A 172 9.07 17.50 9.39
CA ARG A 172 7.83 18.29 9.34
C ARG A 172 6.57 17.43 9.42
N GLU A 173 6.69 16.17 9.83
CA GLU A 173 5.53 15.27 10.01
C GLU A 173 4.58 15.79 11.11
N ARG A 174 3.32 15.40 11.03
CA ARG A 174 2.38 15.53 12.16
C ARG A 174 2.84 14.62 13.31
N PRO A 175 2.51 14.96 14.56
CA PRO A 175 2.83 14.09 15.69
C PRO A 175 2.30 12.66 15.48
N LEU A 176 3.15 11.66 15.65
CA LEU A 176 2.87 10.23 15.45
C LEU A 176 2.59 9.81 13.99
N HIS A 177 3.01 10.60 13.02
CA HIS A 177 2.90 10.31 11.59
C HIS A 177 4.28 10.37 10.92
N CYS A 178 4.35 9.99 9.65
CA CYS A 178 5.62 9.90 8.92
C CYS A 178 5.53 10.45 7.50
N HIS A 179 6.70 10.53 6.84
CA HIS A 179 6.80 10.69 5.41
C HIS A 179 6.98 9.31 4.81
N HIS A 180 5.92 8.80 4.17
CA HIS A 180 5.86 7.41 3.74
C HIS A 180 5.94 7.21 2.22
N GLU A 181 6.03 8.29 1.44
CA GLU A 181 6.25 8.18 0.00
C GLU A 181 7.63 7.59 -0.33
N LYS A 182 7.71 6.80 -1.42
CA LYS A 182 8.94 6.22 -1.95
C LYS A 182 9.05 6.60 -3.42
N THR A 183 9.96 7.54 -3.71
CA THR A 183 10.13 8.08 -5.05
C THR A 183 11.60 8.20 -5.43
N ILE A 184 11.91 7.95 -6.69
CA ILE A 184 13.21 8.23 -7.30
C ILE A 184 12.95 9.01 -8.58
N VAL A 185 13.66 10.12 -8.79
CA VAL A 185 13.64 10.91 -10.01
C VAL A 185 15.04 11.00 -10.57
N ILE A 186 15.20 10.66 -11.85
CA ILE A 186 16.48 10.63 -12.54
C ILE A 186 16.38 11.56 -13.77
N ASP A 187 17.19 12.61 -13.79
CA ASP A 187 17.35 13.56 -14.92
C ASP A 187 16.04 14.20 -15.41
N ASP A 188 15.01 14.28 -14.57
CA ASP A 188 13.61 14.62 -14.95
C ASP A 188 13.06 13.75 -16.10
N ARG A 189 13.71 12.64 -16.43
CA ARG A 189 13.41 11.73 -17.53
C ARG A 189 12.68 10.48 -17.06
N VAL A 190 13.11 9.89 -15.95
CA VAL A 190 12.55 8.67 -15.36
C VAL A 190 12.14 8.95 -13.92
N ALA A 191 11.00 8.42 -13.50
CA ALA A 191 10.63 8.38 -12.09
C ALA A 191 10.18 6.96 -11.69
N PHE A 192 10.45 6.59 -10.44
CA PHE A 192 9.86 5.43 -9.77
C PHE A 192 8.96 5.91 -8.64
N VAL A 193 7.77 5.32 -8.54
CA VAL A 193 6.80 5.57 -7.47
C VAL A 193 6.20 4.22 -7.06
N GLY A 194 6.22 3.88 -5.78
CA GLY A 194 5.68 2.58 -5.34
C GLY A 194 5.78 2.32 -3.85
N GLY A 195 5.68 1.05 -3.47
CA GLY A 195 5.74 0.61 -2.07
C GLY A 195 7.15 0.29 -1.56
N ILE A 196 8.13 0.09 -2.44
CA ILE A 196 9.45 -0.45 -2.08
C ILE A 196 10.36 0.63 -1.49
N ASP A 197 10.74 0.49 -0.23
CA ASP A 197 11.85 1.23 0.39
C ASP A 197 13.19 0.56 0.11
N LEU A 198 14.27 1.36 0.06
CA LEU A 198 15.63 0.88 -0.12
C LEU A 198 16.28 0.50 1.24
N THR A 199 15.69 -0.48 1.90
CA THR A 199 16.10 -0.95 3.23
C THR A 199 15.84 -2.45 3.40
N ALA A 200 16.63 -3.09 4.26
CA ALA A 200 16.43 -4.47 4.69
C ALA A 200 15.65 -4.58 6.03
N GLU A 201 15.22 -3.44 6.58
CA GLU A 201 14.42 -3.45 7.80
C GLU A 201 13.12 -4.25 7.62
N SER A 202 12.78 -5.06 8.61
CA SER A 202 11.54 -5.84 8.70
C SER A 202 11.36 -6.98 7.69
N GLY A 203 12.35 -7.30 6.82
CA GLY A 203 12.22 -8.46 5.93
C GLY A 203 13.02 -8.41 4.63
N ASN A 204 12.81 -9.41 3.80
CA ASN A 204 13.49 -9.54 2.51
C ASN A 204 12.72 -8.81 1.41
N ARG A 205 13.10 -7.57 1.14
CA ARG A 205 12.49 -6.78 0.05
C ARG A 205 12.96 -7.19 -1.34
N PHE A 206 14.00 -7.99 -1.44
CA PHE A 206 14.48 -8.57 -2.68
C PHE A 206 13.80 -9.93 -2.93
N ASP A 207 12.51 -10.01 -2.77
CA ASP A 207 11.79 -11.22 -3.11
C ASP A 207 11.42 -11.25 -4.60
N ALA A 208 11.14 -12.41 -5.10
CA ALA A 208 10.76 -12.65 -6.49
C ALA A 208 9.36 -13.25 -6.54
N SER A 209 8.75 -13.23 -7.70
CA SER A 209 7.38 -13.75 -7.92
C SER A 209 7.17 -15.20 -7.48
N GLU A 210 8.24 -16.00 -7.41
CA GLU A 210 8.17 -17.38 -6.90
C GLU A 210 8.01 -17.44 -5.37
N HIS A 211 8.33 -16.39 -4.65
CA HIS A 211 8.27 -16.31 -3.19
C HIS A 211 8.80 -17.57 -2.50
N VAL A 212 10.07 -17.87 -2.72
CA VAL A 212 10.70 -19.06 -2.14
C VAL A 212 10.77 -18.92 -0.63
N ALA A 213 10.40 -19.97 0.12
CA ALA A 213 10.52 -19.99 1.56
C ALA A 213 11.99 -19.75 2.01
N ARG A 214 12.19 -18.85 2.96
CA ARG A 214 13.50 -18.34 3.40
C ARG A 214 13.57 -18.22 4.91
N ALA A 215 14.77 -17.98 5.43
CA ALA A 215 15.00 -17.74 6.85
C ALA A 215 14.36 -16.42 7.36
N CYS A 216 14.10 -15.47 6.47
CA CYS A 216 13.37 -14.24 6.77
C CYS A 216 12.12 -14.13 5.89
N ILE A 217 11.12 -13.39 6.37
CA ILE A 217 9.87 -13.19 5.64
C ILE A 217 10.14 -12.49 4.30
N GLY A 218 9.60 -13.05 3.21
CA GLY A 218 9.61 -12.43 1.89
C GLY A 218 8.51 -11.38 1.76
N TRP A 219 8.76 -10.37 0.93
CA TRP A 219 7.80 -9.28 0.68
C TRP A 219 7.28 -9.32 -0.74
N HIS A 220 5.97 -9.17 -0.87
CA HIS A 220 5.32 -8.87 -2.14
C HIS A 220 5.04 -7.37 -2.20
N ASP A 221 5.57 -6.70 -3.23
CA ASP A 221 5.42 -5.25 -3.39
C ASP A 221 5.44 -4.84 -4.87
N VAL A 222 4.94 -3.65 -5.17
CA VAL A 222 4.79 -3.15 -6.53
C VAL A 222 5.31 -1.70 -6.63
N THR A 223 6.00 -1.42 -7.73
CA THR A 223 6.50 -0.08 -8.06
C THR A 223 6.22 0.21 -9.54
N VAL A 224 5.94 1.46 -9.87
CA VAL A 224 5.78 1.93 -11.25
C VAL A 224 7.01 2.72 -11.67
N ARG A 225 7.55 2.37 -12.84
CA ARG A 225 8.52 3.18 -13.57
C ARG A 225 7.78 4.05 -14.59
N LEU A 226 8.07 5.33 -14.59
CA LEU A 226 7.40 6.35 -15.40
C LEU A 226 8.39 7.06 -16.31
N GLU A 227 7.97 7.35 -17.55
CA GLU A 227 8.63 8.27 -18.46
C GLU A 227 7.61 9.23 -19.07
N GLY A 228 8.12 10.35 -19.60
CA GLY A 228 7.29 11.38 -20.23
C GLY A 228 6.86 12.50 -19.28
N PRO A 229 5.87 13.31 -19.68
CA PRO A 229 5.54 14.56 -18.97
C PRO A 229 5.18 14.43 -17.50
N VAL A 230 4.67 13.27 -17.05
CA VAL A 230 4.30 13.02 -15.65
C VAL A 230 5.50 13.04 -14.69
N VAL A 231 6.71 12.76 -15.19
CA VAL A 231 7.94 12.76 -14.36
C VAL A 231 8.17 14.13 -13.72
N ALA A 232 7.83 15.21 -14.43
CA ALA A 232 7.97 16.57 -13.90
C ALA A 232 7.05 16.83 -12.69
N ASP A 233 5.94 16.10 -12.53
CA ASP A 233 5.05 16.25 -11.37
C ASP A 233 5.66 15.58 -10.12
N VAL A 234 6.29 14.41 -10.28
CA VAL A 234 7.06 13.76 -9.21
C VAL A 234 8.26 14.61 -8.81
N ALA A 235 9.01 15.09 -9.80
CA ALA A 235 10.19 15.95 -9.59
C ALA A 235 9.83 17.27 -8.88
N ARG A 236 8.70 17.87 -9.24
CA ARG A 236 8.21 19.12 -8.62
C ARG A 236 7.86 18.90 -7.15
N HIS A 237 7.26 17.74 -6.81
CA HIS A 237 6.95 17.39 -5.43
C HIS A 237 8.23 17.19 -4.59
N PHE A 238 9.22 16.46 -5.10
CA PHE A 238 10.52 16.32 -4.42
C PHE A 238 11.16 17.67 -4.18
N ARG A 239 11.23 18.54 -5.20
CA ARG A 239 11.88 19.85 -5.11
C ARG A 239 11.16 20.79 -4.14
N MET A 240 9.85 20.74 -4.10
CA MET A 240 9.04 21.48 -3.11
C MET A 240 9.43 21.04 -1.70
N ARG A 241 9.39 19.74 -1.40
CA ARG A 241 9.78 19.22 -0.08
C ARG A 241 11.24 19.54 0.27
N TRP A 242 12.15 19.40 -0.71
CA TRP A 242 13.57 19.75 -0.51
C TRP A 242 13.74 21.21 -0.11
N HIS A 243 13.06 22.12 -0.79
CA HIS A 243 13.08 23.54 -0.46
C HIS A 243 12.55 23.82 0.95
N GLU A 244 11.41 23.25 1.28
CA GLU A 244 10.77 23.41 2.59
C GLU A 244 11.66 22.92 3.75
N VAL A 245 12.41 21.84 3.54
CA VAL A 245 13.27 21.23 4.57
C VAL A 245 14.62 21.94 4.70
N THR A 246 15.21 22.35 3.56
CA THR A 246 16.60 22.85 3.52
C THR A 246 16.72 24.34 3.27
N GLY A 247 15.68 24.99 2.79
CA GLY A 247 15.71 26.38 2.29
C GLY A 247 16.34 26.53 0.90
N GLU A 248 16.87 25.44 0.31
CA GLU A 248 17.51 25.48 -1.00
C GLU A 248 16.48 25.30 -2.12
N SER A 249 16.42 26.28 -3.03
CA SER A 249 15.57 26.20 -4.22
C SER A 249 16.32 25.50 -5.35
N LEU A 250 15.73 24.42 -5.87
CA LEU A 250 16.21 23.73 -7.06
C LEU A 250 15.55 24.31 -8.31
N ALA A 251 16.24 24.19 -9.46
CA ALA A 251 15.66 24.58 -10.74
C ALA A 251 14.33 23.85 -10.98
N SER A 252 13.37 24.54 -11.57
CA SER A 252 12.08 23.91 -11.93
C SER A 252 12.33 22.72 -12.86
N PRO A 253 11.58 21.60 -12.68
CA PRO A 253 11.76 20.46 -13.56
C PRO A 253 11.35 20.80 -14.98
N THR A 254 12.14 20.36 -15.94
CA THR A 254 11.81 20.46 -17.36
C THR A 254 10.88 19.30 -17.73
N PRO A 255 9.66 19.54 -18.24
CA PRO A 255 8.82 18.47 -18.71
C PRO A 255 9.53 17.64 -19.78
N SER A 256 9.61 16.34 -19.58
CA SER A 256 10.16 15.42 -20.57
C SER A 256 9.29 15.36 -21.82
N ALA A 257 9.92 15.02 -22.97
CA ALA A 257 9.20 14.70 -24.18
C ALA A 257 8.25 13.52 -23.97
N LYS A 258 7.26 13.38 -24.86
CA LYS A 258 6.38 12.18 -24.86
C LYS A 258 7.22 10.92 -24.98
N ALA A 259 6.88 9.93 -24.16
CA ALA A 259 7.53 8.62 -24.12
C ALA A 259 6.57 7.46 -24.42
N GLY A 260 5.29 7.74 -24.61
CA GLY A 260 4.22 6.79 -24.91
C GLY A 260 2.91 7.52 -25.15
N ASP A 261 1.81 6.78 -25.05
CA ASP A 261 0.46 7.31 -25.31
C ASP A 261 -0.45 7.25 -24.10
N ILE A 262 0.08 6.84 -22.93
CA ILE A 262 -0.71 6.64 -21.74
C ILE A 262 -0.95 7.98 -21.04
N ARG A 263 -2.17 8.14 -20.52
CA ARG A 263 -2.56 9.25 -19.66
C ARG A 263 -2.36 8.86 -18.19
N VAL A 264 -1.60 9.66 -17.44
CA VAL A 264 -1.20 9.36 -16.06
C VAL A 264 -1.39 10.57 -15.16
N GLN A 265 -1.86 10.34 -13.95
CA GLN A 265 -1.95 11.35 -12.90
C GLN A 265 -1.11 10.93 -11.69
N ILE A 266 -0.39 11.89 -11.12
CA ILE A 266 0.17 11.77 -9.77
C ILE A 266 -0.85 12.30 -8.77
N VAL A 267 -1.21 11.46 -7.80
CA VAL A 267 -2.08 11.82 -6.68
C VAL A 267 -1.31 11.67 -5.37
N ARG A 268 -1.64 12.51 -4.38
CA ARG A 268 -0.85 12.61 -3.14
C ARG A 268 -1.75 12.69 -1.91
N THR A 269 -1.19 12.32 -0.78
CA THR A 269 -1.60 12.84 0.52
C THR A 269 -0.50 13.76 1.03
N VAL A 270 -0.85 15.00 1.29
CA VAL A 270 -0.01 15.98 2.00
C VAL A 270 -0.91 16.61 3.06
N PRO A 271 -0.67 16.40 4.35
CA PRO A 271 -1.47 17.03 5.39
C PRO A 271 -1.41 18.55 5.33
N GLU A 272 -2.51 19.22 5.71
CA GLU A 272 -2.55 20.67 5.80
C GLU A 272 -1.53 21.23 6.79
N HIS A 273 -1.03 22.43 6.52
CA HIS A 273 -0.07 23.18 7.33
C HIS A 273 1.31 22.50 7.48
N LEU A 274 1.58 21.46 6.69
CA LEU A 274 2.85 20.76 6.72
C LEU A 274 3.92 21.54 5.94
N TYR A 275 3.54 22.02 4.76
CA TYR A 275 4.39 22.78 3.85
C TYR A 275 3.71 24.08 3.43
N GLU A 276 4.47 25.17 3.34
CA GLU A 276 3.96 26.50 2.94
C GLU A 276 3.40 26.49 1.51
N ALA A 277 4.01 25.67 0.64
CA ALA A 277 3.57 25.52 -0.75
C ALA A 277 2.20 24.80 -0.91
N VAL A 278 1.74 24.09 0.12
CA VAL A 278 0.48 23.33 0.11
C VAL A 278 -0.28 23.54 1.44
N PRO A 279 -0.69 24.78 1.74
CA PRO A 279 -1.21 25.13 3.07
C PRO A 279 -2.50 24.41 3.44
N ASP A 280 -3.36 24.13 2.46
CA ASP A 280 -4.65 23.44 2.65
C ASP A 280 -4.55 21.92 2.50
N GLY A 281 -3.32 21.42 2.31
CA GLY A 281 -3.05 20.01 2.07
C GLY A 281 -3.41 19.54 0.66
N ASP A 282 -3.15 18.26 0.41
CA ASP A 282 -3.53 17.56 -0.82
C ASP A 282 -4.06 16.18 -0.44
N PHE A 283 -5.31 15.89 -0.76
CA PHE A 283 -5.98 14.63 -0.44
C PHE A 283 -6.48 13.93 -1.71
N SER A 284 -5.73 14.10 -2.79
CA SER A 284 -6.09 13.55 -4.10
C SER A 284 -6.03 12.02 -4.15
N ILE A 285 -5.25 11.35 -3.29
CA ILE A 285 -5.30 9.89 -3.15
C ILE A 285 -6.69 9.45 -2.67
N LEU A 286 -7.20 10.05 -1.59
CA LEU A 286 -8.54 9.74 -1.08
C LEU A 286 -9.61 9.97 -2.16
N GLU A 287 -9.55 11.12 -2.84
CA GLU A 287 -10.52 11.49 -3.89
C GLU A 287 -10.52 10.46 -5.02
N SER A 288 -9.35 10.03 -5.50
CA SER A 288 -9.21 9.04 -6.55
C SER A 288 -9.78 7.67 -6.14
N TYR A 289 -9.42 7.18 -4.95
CA TYR A 289 -9.98 5.92 -4.44
C TYR A 289 -11.50 5.99 -4.27
N VAL A 290 -12.02 7.04 -3.66
CA VAL A 290 -13.47 7.20 -3.45
C VAL A 290 -14.19 7.24 -4.78
N GLY A 291 -13.65 7.96 -5.77
CA GLY A 291 -14.21 8.05 -7.12
C GLY A 291 -14.27 6.69 -7.81
N ALA A 292 -13.15 5.96 -7.83
CA ALA A 292 -13.07 4.64 -8.45
C ALA A 292 -13.99 3.62 -7.76
N LEU A 293 -13.93 3.52 -6.43
CA LEU A 293 -14.72 2.55 -5.68
C LEU A 293 -16.23 2.83 -5.77
N ARG A 294 -16.66 4.08 -5.75
CA ARG A 294 -18.08 4.44 -5.97
C ARG A 294 -18.51 4.14 -7.40
N GLY A 295 -17.62 4.34 -8.38
CA GLY A 295 -17.85 4.04 -9.78
C GLY A 295 -17.91 2.54 -10.11
N ALA A 296 -17.32 1.68 -9.29
CA ALA A 296 -17.17 0.25 -9.52
C ALA A 296 -18.51 -0.45 -9.85
N ARG A 297 -18.50 -1.25 -10.94
CA ARG A 297 -19.68 -1.95 -11.47
C ARG A 297 -19.50 -3.46 -11.59
N GLU A 298 -18.28 -3.92 -11.86
CA GLU A 298 -17.97 -5.31 -12.16
C GLU A 298 -17.16 -5.94 -11.02
N PHE A 299 -16.02 -5.34 -10.69
CA PHE A 299 -15.19 -5.84 -9.59
C PHE A 299 -14.29 -4.74 -8.99
N VAL A 300 -13.85 -5.03 -7.77
CA VAL A 300 -12.79 -4.30 -7.05
C VAL A 300 -11.72 -5.31 -6.64
N TYR A 301 -10.48 -5.06 -7.04
CA TYR A 301 -9.31 -5.77 -6.58
C TYR A 301 -8.35 -4.83 -5.87
N LEU A 302 -7.99 -5.14 -4.62
CA LEU A 302 -7.06 -4.33 -3.82
C LEU A 302 -5.99 -5.23 -3.20
N GLU A 303 -4.74 -4.87 -3.41
CA GLU A 303 -3.61 -5.35 -2.61
C GLU A 303 -3.18 -4.24 -1.68
N ASN A 304 -3.10 -4.53 -0.39
CA ASN A 304 -2.72 -3.51 0.57
C ASN A 304 -2.17 -4.14 1.85
N GLN A 305 -1.31 -3.41 2.52
CA GLN A 305 -0.81 -3.79 3.84
C GLN A 305 -1.89 -3.67 4.91
N PHE A 306 -2.77 -2.66 4.79
CA PHE A 306 -3.85 -2.35 5.72
C PHE A 306 -5.14 -1.99 4.98
N VAL A 307 -6.28 -2.40 5.50
CA VAL A 307 -7.61 -1.95 5.04
C VAL A 307 -8.49 -1.70 6.26
N TRP A 308 -8.46 -0.47 6.78
CA TRP A 308 -9.28 -0.09 7.93
C TRP A 308 -9.73 1.38 7.95
N SER A 309 -9.50 2.14 6.86
CA SER A 309 -10.13 3.46 6.71
C SER A 309 -11.65 3.32 6.68
N PRO A 310 -12.39 4.03 7.57
CA PRO A 310 -13.84 4.01 7.56
C PRO A 310 -14.44 4.46 6.21
N GLU A 311 -13.79 5.41 5.55
CA GLU A 311 -14.24 5.96 4.27
C GLU A 311 -14.25 4.89 3.17
N ILE A 312 -13.19 4.09 3.11
CA ILE A 312 -13.04 3.01 2.13
C ILE A 312 -13.95 1.83 2.48
N THR A 313 -13.91 1.39 3.74
CA THR A 313 -14.68 0.21 4.18
C THR A 313 -16.19 0.44 4.08
N MET A 314 -16.68 1.64 4.36
CA MET A 314 -18.11 1.98 4.21
C MET A 314 -18.57 1.90 2.75
N ILE A 315 -17.76 2.35 1.79
CA ILE A 315 -18.09 2.24 0.35
C ILE A 315 -18.16 0.77 -0.06
N LEU A 316 -17.16 -0.04 0.33
CA LEU A 316 -17.15 -1.46 0.02
C LEU A 316 -18.33 -2.20 0.67
N GLN A 317 -18.68 -1.89 1.91
CA GLN A 317 -19.86 -2.43 2.58
C GLN A 317 -21.17 -2.07 1.85
N GLU A 318 -21.29 -0.80 1.41
CA GLU A 318 -22.47 -0.37 0.65
C GLU A 318 -22.60 -1.14 -0.67
N LYS A 319 -21.48 -1.28 -1.39
CA LYS A 319 -21.42 -2.07 -2.64
C LYS A 319 -21.77 -3.55 -2.42
N LEU A 320 -21.35 -4.15 -1.32
CA LEU A 320 -21.70 -5.54 -1.00
C LEU A 320 -23.16 -5.71 -0.60
N ARG A 321 -23.74 -4.77 0.17
CA ARG A 321 -25.15 -4.79 0.55
C ARG A 321 -26.09 -4.50 -0.62
N ARG A 322 -25.66 -3.64 -1.56
CA ARG A 322 -26.41 -3.21 -2.75
C ARG A 322 -25.52 -3.28 -3.97
N PRO A 323 -25.19 -4.50 -4.42
CA PRO A 323 -24.25 -4.68 -5.51
C PRO A 323 -24.82 -4.12 -6.83
N PRO A 324 -23.98 -3.57 -7.70
CA PRO A 324 -24.39 -3.11 -9.03
C PRO A 324 -25.00 -4.23 -9.91
N SER A 325 -24.53 -5.46 -9.67
CA SER A 325 -25.04 -6.67 -10.34
C SER A 325 -24.78 -7.91 -9.47
N ASP A 326 -25.37 -9.04 -9.81
CA ASP A 326 -25.09 -10.32 -9.15
C ASP A 326 -23.65 -10.81 -9.41
N ARG A 327 -23.02 -10.31 -10.46
CA ARG A 327 -21.64 -10.65 -10.84
C ARG A 327 -20.60 -9.77 -10.15
N PHE A 328 -20.99 -8.74 -9.43
CA PHE A 328 -20.06 -7.86 -8.72
C PHE A 328 -19.21 -8.62 -7.70
N ARG A 329 -17.89 -8.43 -7.73
CA ARG A 329 -16.96 -9.09 -6.79
C ARG A 329 -16.01 -8.08 -6.14
N VAL A 330 -15.66 -8.34 -4.89
CA VAL A 330 -14.61 -7.62 -4.14
C VAL A 330 -13.57 -8.64 -3.69
N LEU A 331 -12.34 -8.46 -4.15
CA LEU A 331 -11.19 -9.30 -3.81
C LEU A 331 -10.12 -8.45 -3.13
N LEU A 332 -9.73 -8.85 -1.92
CA LEU A 332 -8.65 -8.22 -1.17
C LEU A 332 -7.48 -9.20 -1.01
N LEU A 333 -6.25 -8.72 -1.22
CA LEU A 333 -5.02 -9.44 -0.90
C LEU A 333 -4.29 -8.67 0.20
N LEU A 334 -4.07 -9.31 1.35
CA LEU A 334 -3.57 -8.69 2.57
C LEU A 334 -2.53 -9.59 3.25
N PRO A 335 -1.62 -9.06 4.07
CA PRO A 335 -0.73 -9.91 4.88
C PRO A 335 -1.52 -10.64 5.96
N VAL A 336 -1.06 -11.83 6.35
CA VAL A 336 -1.64 -12.61 7.47
C VAL A 336 -1.64 -11.80 8.77
N ARG A 337 -0.55 -11.07 8.99
CA ARG A 337 -0.34 -10.21 10.16
C ARG A 337 0.36 -8.94 9.70
N PRO A 338 -0.36 -7.85 9.57
CA PRO A 338 0.28 -6.55 9.38
C PRO A 338 1.14 -6.20 10.60
N SER A 339 2.14 -5.36 10.40
CA SER A 339 3.08 -4.92 11.45
C SER A 339 2.38 -4.17 12.58
N THR A 340 1.40 -3.36 12.23
CA THR A 340 0.54 -2.58 13.14
C THR A 340 -0.92 -2.72 12.71
N GLY A 341 -1.89 -2.23 13.50
CA GLY A 341 -3.31 -2.21 13.09
C GLY A 341 -3.95 -3.57 12.74
N LYS A 342 -3.40 -4.67 13.25
CA LYS A 342 -3.87 -6.02 12.96
C LYS A 342 -5.35 -6.21 13.28
N ASP A 343 -5.77 -5.70 14.43
CA ASP A 343 -7.14 -5.90 14.89
C ASP A 343 -8.11 -4.96 14.16
N ASP A 344 -7.65 -3.79 13.75
CA ASP A 344 -8.43 -2.85 12.93
C ASP A 344 -8.72 -3.41 11.54
N THR A 345 -7.70 -3.92 10.85
CA THR A 345 -7.87 -4.59 9.55
C THR A 345 -8.81 -5.81 9.67
N ARG A 346 -8.62 -6.64 10.70
CA ARG A 346 -9.51 -7.80 10.93
C ARG A 346 -10.93 -7.40 11.27
N GLY A 347 -11.10 -6.30 12.01
CA GLY A 347 -12.40 -5.70 12.27
C GLY A 347 -13.10 -5.26 11.00
N ALA A 348 -12.40 -4.54 10.12
CA ALA A 348 -12.93 -4.12 8.83
C ALA A 348 -13.31 -5.31 7.93
N LEU A 349 -12.48 -6.38 7.90
CA LEU A 349 -12.81 -7.61 7.17
C LEU A 349 -14.09 -8.27 7.69
N ALA A 350 -14.33 -8.26 9.02
CA ALA A 350 -15.57 -8.79 9.59
C ALA A 350 -16.80 -8.04 9.08
N GLU A 351 -16.70 -6.73 9.02
CA GLU A 351 -17.79 -5.87 8.53
C GLU A 351 -18.09 -6.10 7.05
N LEU A 352 -17.06 -6.37 6.24
CA LEU A 352 -17.21 -6.72 4.83
C LEU A 352 -17.86 -8.10 4.65
N VAL A 353 -17.43 -9.10 5.43
CA VAL A 353 -18.06 -10.44 5.44
C VAL A 353 -19.53 -10.34 5.85
N GLU A 354 -19.86 -9.54 6.88
CA GLU A 354 -21.24 -9.32 7.30
C GLU A 354 -22.06 -8.59 6.22
N ALA A 355 -21.46 -7.61 5.55
CA ALA A 355 -22.11 -6.87 4.47
C ALA A 355 -22.42 -7.76 3.25
N ASP A 356 -21.55 -8.74 2.96
CA ASP A 356 -21.76 -9.74 1.90
C ASP A 356 -22.90 -10.72 2.22
N ALA A 357 -23.24 -10.89 3.50
CA ALA A 357 -24.34 -11.74 4.00
C ALA A 357 -24.36 -13.17 3.43
N GLY A 358 -23.18 -13.73 3.12
CA GLY A 358 -23.02 -15.06 2.54
C GLY A 358 -23.33 -15.16 1.05
N ALA A 359 -23.47 -14.03 0.36
CA ALA A 359 -23.70 -14.02 -1.09
C ALA A 359 -22.47 -14.43 -1.92
N GLY A 360 -21.31 -14.53 -1.27
CA GLY A 360 -20.05 -14.95 -1.90
C GLY A 360 -19.48 -13.93 -2.87
N ARG A 361 -19.79 -12.65 -2.72
CA ARG A 361 -19.24 -11.55 -3.53
C ARG A 361 -17.93 -11.03 -2.98
N PHE A 362 -17.65 -11.27 -1.70
CA PHE A 362 -16.44 -10.84 -1.00
C PHE A 362 -15.47 -12.00 -0.77
N LEU A 363 -14.20 -11.78 -1.09
CA LEU A 363 -13.11 -12.69 -0.80
C LEU A 363 -11.89 -11.92 -0.29
N ALA A 364 -11.30 -12.37 0.81
CA ALA A 364 -10.00 -11.90 1.28
C ALA A 364 -8.99 -13.05 1.26
N CYS A 365 -7.80 -12.80 0.73
CA CYS A 365 -6.70 -13.75 0.59
C CYS A 365 -5.39 -13.18 1.14
N THR A 366 -4.44 -14.07 1.31
CA THR A 366 -3.05 -13.79 1.64
C THR A 366 -2.12 -14.72 0.84
N LEU A 367 -0.82 -14.44 0.88
CA LEU A 367 0.19 -15.24 0.19
C LEU A 367 1.07 -16.01 1.16
N TYR A 368 1.52 -17.19 0.71
CA TYR A 368 2.49 -18.03 1.41
C TYR A 368 3.62 -18.45 0.48
N ALA A 369 4.85 -18.36 0.98
CA ALA A 369 6.00 -19.05 0.41
C ALA A 369 5.93 -20.55 0.76
N ARG A 370 6.41 -21.43 -0.14
CA ARG A 370 6.35 -22.88 0.01
C ARG A 370 7.73 -23.50 -0.11
N HIS A 371 8.04 -24.47 0.76
CA HIS A 371 9.21 -25.33 0.63
C HIS A 371 8.91 -26.70 1.22
N GLY A 372 8.62 -27.70 0.37
CA GLY A 372 8.20 -29.03 0.80
C GLY A 372 6.95 -28.98 1.66
N VAL A 373 7.07 -29.41 2.92
CA VAL A 373 5.96 -29.36 3.91
C VAL A 373 5.87 -28.02 4.65
N LEU A 374 6.88 -27.16 4.51
CA LEU A 374 6.93 -25.84 5.18
C LEU A 374 6.18 -24.81 4.34
N ALA A 375 5.46 -23.94 5.04
CA ALA A 375 4.75 -22.81 4.45
C ALA A 375 4.88 -21.60 5.37
N ASP A 376 5.51 -20.54 4.87
CA ASP A 376 5.69 -19.28 5.59
C ASP A 376 4.88 -18.18 4.94
N PRO A 377 4.23 -17.27 5.71
CA PRO A 377 3.49 -16.16 5.13
C PRO A 377 4.43 -15.24 4.36
N VAL A 378 3.99 -14.77 3.19
CA VAL A 378 4.60 -13.65 2.46
C VAL A 378 3.98 -12.35 2.97
N TYR A 379 4.80 -11.34 3.20
CA TYR A 379 4.32 -10.05 3.64
C TYR A 379 3.81 -9.23 2.43
N VAL A 380 2.51 -9.14 2.28
CA VAL A 380 1.88 -8.29 1.25
C VAL A 380 2.04 -6.83 1.67
N HIS A 381 2.98 -6.14 1.03
CA HIS A 381 3.27 -4.72 1.25
C HIS A 381 2.85 -3.85 0.06
N ALA A 382 2.44 -4.44 -1.04
CA ALA A 382 1.92 -3.76 -2.22
C ALA A 382 0.74 -2.84 -1.88
N LYS A 383 0.64 -1.71 -2.56
CA LYS A 383 -0.49 -0.79 -2.50
C LYS A 383 -0.99 -0.60 -3.92
N VAL A 384 -1.85 -1.54 -4.32
CA VAL A 384 -2.41 -1.64 -5.68
C VAL A 384 -3.94 -1.62 -5.58
N GLY A 385 -4.57 -0.88 -6.47
CA GLY A 385 -6.02 -0.92 -6.67
C GLY A 385 -6.35 -1.04 -8.15
N VAL A 386 -7.20 -2.01 -8.48
CA VAL A 386 -7.78 -2.20 -9.83
C VAL A 386 -9.29 -2.22 -9.71
N VAL A 387 -9.97 -1.40 -10.52
CA VAL A 387 -11.43 -1.36 -10.59
C VAL A 387 -11.87 -1.54 -12.04
N ASP A 388 -12.68 -2.56 -12.30
CA ASP A 388 -13.38 -2.80 -13.57
C ASP A 388 -12.46 -2.84 -14.81
N ASP A 389 -11.18 -3.21 -14.67
CA ASP A 389 -10.14 -3.11 -15.72
C ASP A 389 -10.04 -1.71 -16.39
N THR A 390 -10.51 -0.66 -15.70
CA THR A 390 -10.56 0.72 -16.22
C THR A 390 -9.87 1.74 -15.33
N TRP A 391 -9.49 1.38 -14.12
CA TRP A 391 -8.75 2.22 -13.19
C TRP A 391 -7.69 1.40 -12.47
N LEU A 392 -6.48 1.94 -12.46
CA LEU A 392 -5.33 1.39 -11.74
C LEU A 392 -4.72 2.47 -10.87
N THR A 393 -4.41 2.13 -9.63
CA THR A 393 -3.47 2.90 -8.81
C THR A 393 -2.39 2.00 -8.25
N VAL A 394 -1.17 2.53 -8.21
CA VAL A 394 0.00 1.93 -7.55
C VAL A 394 0.75 3.03 -6.83
N GLY A 395 1.19 2.79 -5.60
CA GLY A 395 1.97 3.79 -4.87
C GLY A 395 2.37 3.37 -3.47
N SER A 396 2.48 4.34 -2.58
CA SER A 396 2.91 4.13 -1.21
C SER A 396 1.76 4.12 -0.20
N ALA A 397 0.56 4.60 -0.58
CA ALA A 397 -0.54 4.85 0.35
C ALA A 397 -1.28 3.58 0.77
N ASN A 398 -1.31 3.33 2.06
CA ASN A 398 -2.17 2.32 2.69
C ASN A 398 -3.64 2.78 2.75
N LEU A 399 -4.56 1.81 2.82
CA LEU A 399 -5.99 2.08 2.99
C LEU A 399 -6.35 2.23 4.48
N ASN A 400 -5.65 3.15 5.13
CA ASN A 400 -5.82 3.50 6.53
C ASN A 400 -5.90 5.04 6.72
N GLU A 401 -6.17 5.48 7.94
CA GLU A 401 -6.27 6.90 8.27
C GLU A 401 -4.92 7.63 8.18
N HIS A 402 -3.81 6.92 8.43
CA HIS A 402 -2.48 7.49 8.31
C HIS A 402 -2.22 7.94 6.88
N SER A 403 -2.21 7.02 5.94
CA SER A 403 -1.88 7.30 4.54
C SER A 403 -2.91 8.18 3.83
N LEU A 404 -4.21 8.08 4.17
CA LEU A 404 -5.23 8.87 3.49
C LEU A 404 -5.37 10.30 4.00
N PHE A 405 -4.86 10.62 5.21
CA PHE A 405 -5.11 11.92 5.84
C PHE A 405 -3.90 12.57 6.52
N ASN A 406 -2.90 11.83 6.94
CA ASN A 406 -1.95 12.32 7.94
C ASN A 406 -0.47 12.13 7.58
N ASP A 407 -0.11 11.10 6.82
CA ASP A 407 1.25 10.88 6.31
C ASP A 407 1.43 11.56 4.94
N THR A 408 2.65 11.77 4.49
CA THR A 408 2.87 12.12 3.08
C THR A 408 2.98 10.86 2.25
N GLU A 409 2.17 10.81 1.18
CA GLU A 409 2.07 9.67 0.28
C GLU A 409 2.02 10.10 -1.17
N MET A 410 2.40 9.19 -2.06
CA MET A 410 2.29 9.38 -3.50
C MET A 410 1.84 8.11 -4.21
N ASN A 411 0.82 8.25 -5.06
CA ASN A 411 0.35 7.19 -5.93
C ASN A 411 0.32 7.66 -7.39
N VAL A 412 0.46 6.71 -8.28
CA VAL A 412 0.23 6.84 -9.73
C VAL A 412 -1.18 6.35 -10.04
N VAL A 413 -1.91 7.07 -10.88
CA VAL A 413 -3.23 6.67 -11.36
C VAL A 413 -3.24 6.67 -12.88
N THR A 414 -3.81 5.62 -13.48
CA THR A 414 -4.12 5.56 -14.92
C THR A 414 -5.47 4.91 -15.16
N HIS A 415 -6.09 5.29 -16.28
CA HIS A 415 -7.33 4.70 -16.80
C HIS A 415 -7.12 4.02 -18.16
N ASP A 416 -5.87 3.71 -18.52
CA ASP A 416 -5.57 2.98 -19.74
C ASP A 416 -5.98 1.50 -19.57
N PRO A 417 -7.00 1.00 -20.32
CA PRO A 417 -7.53 -0.33 -20.07
C PRO A 417 -6.53 -1.45 -20.38
N ALA A 418 -5.56 -1.20 -21.27
CA ALA A 418 -4.54 -2.19 -21.62
C ALA A 418 -3.59 -2.41 -20.44
N ILE A 419 -3.03 -1.32 -19.88
CA ILE A 419 -2.14 -1.36 -18.69
C ILE A 419 -2.88 -1.90 -17.46
N VAL A 420 -4.13 -1.45 -17.24
CA VAL A 420 -4.92 -1.90 -16.09
C VAL A 420 -5.15 -3.41 -16.15
N ARG A 421 -5.61 -3.90 -17.30
CA ARG A 421 -5.87 -5.34 -17.51
C ARG A 421 -4.59 -6.15 -17.48
N GLU A 422 -3.51 -5.70 -18.12
CA GLU A 422 -2.20 -6.37 -18.10
C GLU A 422 -1.69 -6.52 -16.66
N THR A 423 -1.75 -5.44 -15.86
CA THR A 423 -1.34 -5.44 -14.45
C THR A 423 -2.15 -6.47 -13.66
N ARG A 424 -3.48 -6.46 -13.78
CA ARG A 424 -4.33 -7.45 -13.10
C ARG A 424 -3.98 -8.88 -13.50
N LEU A 425 -3.87 -9.15 -14.79
CA LEU A 425 -3.56 -10.49 -15.28
C LEU A 425 -2.19 -10.99 -14.82
N ARG A 426 -1.18 -10.11 -14.80
CA ARG A 426 0.15 -10.45 -14.29
C ARG A 426 0.10 -10.82 -12.80
N LEU A 427 -0.52 -9.97 -11.96
CA LEU A 427 -0.64 -10.22 -10.52
C LEU A 427 -1.46 -11.48 -10.24
N TRP A 428 -2.59 -11.66 -10.93
CA TRP A 428 -3.43 -12.84 -10.73
C TRP A 428 -2.76 -14.13 -11.20
N SER A 429 -2.02 -14.09 -12.32
CA SER A 429 -1.23 -15.23 -12.82
C SER A 429 -0.17 -15.65 -11.79
N GLU A 430 0.52 -14.69 -11.23
CA GLU A 430 1.52 -14.92 -10.19
C GLU A 430 0.89 -15.53 -8.93
N HIS A 431 -0.16 -14.91 -8.40
CA HIS A 431 -0.77 -15.34 -7.14
C HIS A 431 -1.48 -16.69 -7.24
N LEU A 432 -2.16 -16.93 -8.35
CA LEU A 432 -2.87 -18.20 -8.61
C LEU A 432 -1.94 -19.30 -9.14
N GLU A 433 -0.72 -18.94 -9.56
CA GLU A 433 0.21 -19.85 -10.25
C GLU A 433 -0.45 -20.52 -11.47
N GLN A 434 -1.21 -19.70 -12.22
CA GLN A 434 -1.93 -20.10 -13.41
C GLN A 434 -1.45 -19.31 -14.63
N PRO A 435 -1.34 -19.93 -15.82
CA PRO A 435 -1.03 -19.19 -17.02
C PRO A 435 -2.13 -18.15 -17.34
N VAL A 436 -1.72 -17.02 -17.94
CA VAL A 436 -2.61 -15.90 -18.24
C VAL A 436 -3.84 -16.32 -19.06
N GLU A 437 -3.69 -17.28 -19.97
CA GLU A 437 -4.75 -17.77 -20.84
C GLU A 437 -5.92 -18.39 -20.06
N GLN A 438 -5.65 -18.96 -18.88
CA GLN A 438 -6.68 -19.57 -18.03
C GLN A 438 -7.44 -18.55 -17.19
N ILE A 439 -6.87 -17.36 -17.00
CA ILE A 439 -7.43 -16.31 -16.12
C ILE A 439 -7.78 -15.03 -16.88
N ALA A 440 -7.67 -15.05 -18.23
CA ALA A 440 -7.95 -13.88 -19.07
C ALA A 440 -9.45 -13.60 -19.26
N GLY A 441 -10.32 -14.48 -18.77
CA GLY A 441 -11.77 -14.38 -18.86
C GLY A 441 -12.37 -13.25 -18.00
N ASP A 442 -13.69 -13.30 -17.88
CA ASP A 442 -14.44 -12.38 -17.03
C ASP A 442 -13.94 -12.45 -15.58
N PRO A 443 -13.64 -11.33 -14.91
CA PRO A 443 -13.07 -11.32 -13.56
C PRO A 443 -13.93 -12.06 -12.51
N ALA A 444 -15.26 -11.99 -12.61
CA ALA A 444 -16.13 -12.69 -11.67
C ALA A 444 -16.01 -14.22 -11.83
N ASP A 445 -15.94 -14.71 -13.09
CA ASP A 445 -15.77 -16.13 -13.36
C ASP A 445 -14.41 -16.63 -12.86
N VAL A 446 -13.34 -15.85 -13.06
CA VAL A 446 -12.01 -16.20 -12.56
C VAL A 446 -11.96 -16.20 -11.03
N ILE A 447 -12.63 -15.24 -10.37
CA ILE A 447 -12.71 -15.23 -8.91
C ILE A 447 -13.47 -16.46 -8.42
N ASP A 448 -14.58 -16.79 -9.06
CA ASP A 448 -15.42 -17.90 -8.62
C ASP A 448 -14.81 -19.28 -8.95
N ALA A 449 -14.15 -19.43 -10.11
CA ALA A 449 -13.58 -20.71 -10.56
C ALA A 449 -12.15 -20.99 -10.07
N HIS A 450 -11.35 -19.97 -9.79
CA HIS A 450 -9.95 -20.11 -9.41
C HIS A 450 -9.65 -19.58 -8.01
N TRP A 451 -9.88 -18.30 -7.73
CA TRP A 451 -9.51 -17.68 -6.45
C TRP A 451 -10.20 -18.34 -5.26
N LYS A 452 -11.51 -18.53 -5.32
CA LYS A 452 -12.28 -19.11 -4.20
C LYS A 452 -11.88 -20.55 -3.92
N PRO A 453 -11.94 -21.49 -4.88
CA PRO A 453 -11.64 -22.89 -4.60
C PRO A 453 -10.18 -23.11 -4.24
N ILE A 454 -9.24 -22.50 -4.95
CA ILE A 454 -7.80 -22.63 -4.66
C ILE A 454 -7.51 -22.12 -3.25
N SER A 455 -7.92 -20.89 -2.92
CA SER A 455 -7.60 -20.31 -1.61
C SER A 455 -8.27 -21.04 -0.44
N ALA A 456 -9.49 -21.57 -0.64
CA ALA A 456 -10.17 -22.37 0.36
C ALA A 456 -9.46 -23.71 0.59
N GLU A 457 -9.06 -24.41 -0.47
CA GLU A 457 -8.29 -25.65 -0.36
C GLU A 457 -6.97 -25.44 0.39
N GLN A 458 -6.22 -24.36 0.06
CA GLN A 458 -4.96 -24.07 0.74
C GLN A 458 -5.18 -23.75 2.23
N PHE A 459 -6.26 -23.06 2.58
CA PHE A 459 -6.62 -22.81 3.96
C PHE A 459 -6.88 -24.12 4.73
N ASP A 460 -7.60 -25.07 4.13
CA ASP A 460 -7.88 -26.39 4.71
C ASP A 460 -6.59 -27.24 4.83
N ARG A 461 -5.66 -27.11 3.86
CA ARG A 461 -4.35 -27.77 3.90
C ARG A 461 -3.50 -27.24 5.06
N LEU A 462 -3.45 -25.94 5.27
CA LEU A 462 -2.75 -25.33 6.44
C LEU A 462 -3.37 -25.83 7.76
N GLY A 463 -4.70 -25.83 7.88
CA GLY A 463 -5.40 -26.28 9.07
C GLY A 463 -5.19 -27.76 9.39
N SER A 464 -4.88 -28.59 8.37
CA SER A 464 -4.62 -30.02 8.50
C SER A 464 -3.13 -30.38 8.39
N SER A 465 -2.22 -29.41 8.41
CA SER A 465 -0.76 -29.57 8.27
C SER A 465 -0.37 -30.34 7.01
N ARG A 466 -1.12 -30.18 5.92
CA ARG A 466 -0.80 -30.74 4.60
C ARG A 466 0.02 -29.71 3.79
N PRO A 467 0.98 -30.14 2.96
CA PRO A 467 1.74 -29.23 2.09
C PRO A 467 0.82 -28.39 1.21
N LEU A 468 1.12 -27.11 1.07
CA LEU A 468 0.43 -26.23 0.13
C LEU A 468 0.78 -26.60 -1.32
N THR A 469 -0.20 -26.53 -2.21
CA THR A 469 -0.02 -26.71 -3.66
C THR A 469 0.00 -25.38 -4.41
N HIS A 470 -0.60 -24.33 -3.83
CA HIS A 470 -0.60 -22.97 -4.35
C HIS A 470 -0.26 -21.98 -3.23
N ARG A 471 0.21 -20.80 -3.59
CA ARG A 471 0.62 -19.76 -2.63
C ARG A 471 -0.53 -18.95 -2.07
N VAL A 472 -1.63 -18.80 -2.82
CA VAL A 472 -2.78 -18.03 -2.36
C VAL A 472 -3.60 -18.83 -1.36
N VAL A 473 -3.87 -18.22 -0.21
CA VAL A 473 -4.61 -18.85 0.90
C VAL A 473 -5.73 -17.90 1.31
N ARG A 474 -6.93 -18.44 1.57
CA ARG A 474 -8.03 -17.65 2.10
C ARG A 474 -7.65 -17.07 3.46
N LEU A 475 -7.84 -15.78 3.62
CA LEU A 475 -7.64 -15.13 4.91
C LEU A 475 -8.79 -15.53 5.85
N PRO A 476 -8.49 -16.09 7.03
CA PRO A 476 -9.54 -16.57 7.92
C PRO A 476 -10.47 -15.44 8.32
N GLY A 477 -11.77 -15.76 8.35
CA GLY A 477 -12.77 -14.88 8.93
C GLY A 477 -12.40 -14.46 10.35
N VAL A 478 -12.85 -13.31 10.77
CA VAL A 478 -12.48 -12.69 12.04
C VAL A 478 -12.82 -13.59 13.21
N SER A 479 -11.87 -13.75 14.13
CA SER A 479 -12.19 -14.31 15.44
C SER A 479 -13.14 -13.33 16.16
N ARG A 480 -14.18 -13.85 16.83
CA ARG A 480 -15.12 -13.07 17.65
C ARG A 480 -14.47 -12.33 18.84
N ARG A 481 -13.14 -12.39 18.95
CA ARG A 481 -12.32 -11.76 19.98
C ARG A 481 -11.38 -10.71 19.41
N SER A 482 -11.77 -10.02 18.33
CA SER A 482 -10.97 -8.87 17.89
C SER A 482 -11.06 -7.79 18.97
N GLU A 483 -9.93 -7.44 19.55
CA GLU A 483 -9.82 -6.48 20.64
C GLU A 483 -9.97 -5.04 20.12
N ARG A 484 -11.16 -4.71 19.63
CA ARG A 484 -11.48 -3.39 19.05
C ARG A 484 -11.41 -2.22 20.04
N LEU A 485 -11.46 -2.50 21.34
CA LEU A 485 -11.37 -1.47 22.38
C LEU A 485 -10.03 -0.71 22.35
N LEU A 486 -8.97 -1.30 21.80
CA LEU A 486 -7.64 -0.68 21.66
C LEU A 486 -7.33 -0.24 20.22
N GLY A 487 -8.12 -0.65 19.22
CA GLY A 487 -7.87 -0.36 17.82
C GLY A 487 -7.67 1.12 17.52
N PRO A 488 -8.56 2.03 17.92
CA PRO A 488 -8.38 3.47 17.70
C PRO A 488 -7.15 4.06 18.39
N LEU A 489 -6.61 3.39 19.40
CA LEU A 489 -5.37 3.78 20.10
C LEU A 489 -4.14 3.17 19.43
N GLN A 490 -4.26 2.00 18.79
CA GLN A 490 -3.18 1.38 18.01
C GLN A 490 -2.93 2.11 16.69
N GLY A 491 -3.96 2.68 16.06
CA GLY A 491 -3.83 3.57 14.91
C GLY A 491 -3.14 4.92 15.19
N LEU A 492 -2.70 5.18 16.42
CA LEU A 492 -1.83 6.29 16.79
C LEU A 492 -0.33 5.95 16.61
N VAL A 493 0.00 4.72 16.22
CA VAL A 493 1.37 4.26 16.06
C VAL A 493 1.79 4.40 14.60
N VAL A 494 2.99 4.94 14.39
CA VAL A 494 3.61 5.18 13.07
C VAL A 494 3.50 3.95 12.17
N ASP A 495 3.06 4.16 10.93
CA ASP A 495 3.10 3.18 9.85
C ASP A 495 4.57 2.90 9.48
N GLY A 496 5.03 1.67 9.68
CA GLY A 496 6.40 1.28 9.38
C GLY A 496 6.61 -0.22 9.53
#